data_e79c635822a9b6274706651ffe41ef62
#
_entry.id   e79c635822a9b6274706651ffe41ef62
#
_cell.length_a   1.000
_cell.length_b   1.000
_cell.length_c   1.000
_cell.angle_alpha   90.00
_cell.angle_beta   90.00
_cell.angle_gamma   90.00
#
_symmetry.space_group_name_H-M   'P 1'
#
loop_
_entity.id
_entity.type
_entity.pdbx_description
1 polymer ?
#
loop_
_entity_poly.entity_id
_entity_poly.type
_entity_poly.pdbx_seq_one_letter_code
_entity_poly.pdbx_strand_id
1 'polypeptide(L)'
;MTGEKASGGEAAGAPRRMLAQVLGHTLSVALHFLFAPRALWHGTAPMAEQRVYFANHASNGDFAIVWAVLPHALRRRTRPVAAADYWRGLIRRFVARDVFNAVLIERRREKRSEDPVEQMSVAIHEGATLLIFPEGGRSQGGVLPFKTGLYHLARLHPGVPLVPVWIDNLNRVLPKGEIVPVPLLCTVTFGAPIHLGDGEAKDAFLTRARDALLATRPTDEDCDGATEAEAAA
;
A
#
# COMPACT_ATOMS: atom_id res chain seq x y z
N MET A 1 0.45 50.96 -8.40
CA MET A 1 1.36 50.10 -9.18
C MET A 1 1.84 48.98 -8.25
N THR A 2 1.15 47.88 -8.20
CA THR A 2 1.56 46.65 -7.54
C THR A 2 0.81 45.51 -8.22
N GLY A 3 1.43 44.93 -9.17
CA GLY A 3 0.92 43.73 -9.84
C GLY A 3 2.06 42.76 -10.05
N GLU A 4 1.74 41.51 -9.98
CA GLU A 4 2.42 40.44 -10.68
C GLU A 4 3.71 39.84 -10.08
N LYS A 5 3.51 38.93 -9.14
CA LYS A 5 4.45 37.83 -8.89
C LYS A 5 3.73 36.62 -8.23
N ALA A 6 2.90 35.91 -8.99
CA ALA A 6 2.28 34.66 -8.54
C ALA A 6 2.15 33.55 -9.61
N SER A 7 2.74 33.72 -10.80
CA SER A 7 2.57 32.73 -11.90
C SER A 7 3.77 31.82 -12.19
N GLY A 8 4.90 32.00 -11.51
CA GLY A 8 6.13 31.23 -11.80
C GLY A 8 6.19 29.83 -11.17
N GLY A 9 5.44 29.56 -10.12
CA GLY A 9 5.53 28.28 -9.36
C GLY A 9 4.73 27.12 -9.96
N GLU A 10 3.61 27.39 -10.63
CA GLU A 10 2.75 26.35 -11.20
C GLU A 10 3.29 25.76 -12.50
N ALA A 11 3.89 26.59 -13.34
CA ALA A 11 4.44 26.15 -14.65
C ALA A 11 5.64 25.22 -14.52
N ALA A 12 6.49 25.40 -13.51
CA ALA A 12 7.66 24.53 -13.28
C ALA A 12 7.28 23.15 -12.72
N GLY A 13 6.12 23.00 -12.13
CA GLY A 13 5.62 21.73 -11.59
C GLY A 13 4.96 20.82 -12.64
N ALA A 14 4.46 21.36 -13.73
CA ALA A 14 3.72 20.63 -14.76
C ALA A 14 4.56 19.55 -15.47
N PRO A 15 5.78 19.80 -15.99
CA PRO A 15 6.58 18.78 -16.64
C PRO A 15 7.01 17.65 -15.69
N ARG A 16 7.26 17.98 -14.42
CA ARG A 16 7.60 16.99 -13.39
C ARG A 16 6.41 16.07 -13.06
N ARG A 17 5.20 16.61 -12.99
CA ARG A 17 3.96 15.82 -12.79
C ARG A 17 3.69 14.92 -13.99
N MET A 18 3.85 15.43 -15.21
CA MET A 18 3.70 14.65 -16.43
C MET A 18 4.71 13.49 -16.49
N LEU A 19 5.98 13.74 -16.19
CA LEU A 19 7.02 12.71 -16.11
C LEU A 19 6.67 11.64 -15.07
N ALA A 20 6.20 12.04 -13.88
CA ALA A 20 5.80 11.11 -12.83
C ALA A 20 4.60 10.24 -13.26
N GLN A 21 3.63 10.81 -13.98
CA GLN A 21 2.48 10.07 -14.50
C GLN A 21 2.89 9.06 -15.57
N VAL A 22 3.73 9.46 -16.53
CA VAL A 22 4.26 8.57 -17.56
C VAL A 22 5.05 7.44 -16.93
N LEU A 23 5.97 7.76 -16.02
CA LEU A 23 6.77 6.75 -15.33
C LEU A 23 5.90 5.80 -14.49
N GLY A 24 4.89 6.32 -13.80
CA GLY A 24 3.93 5.52 -13.03
C GLY A 24 3.12 4.58 -13.92
N HIS A 25 2.69 5.04 -15.08
CA HIS A 25 1.99 4.20 -16.06
C HIS A 25 2.91 3.09 -16.60
N THR A 26 4.11 3.45 -17.06
CA THR A 26 5.11 2.51 -17.56
C THR A 26 5.47 1.46 -16.50
N LEU A 27 5.67 1.88 -15.25
CA LEU A 27 5.94 0.97 -14.15
C LEU A 27 4.76 0.02 -13.90
N SER A 28 3.53 0.53 -13.92
CA SER A 28 2.34 -0.31 -13.78
C SER A 28 2.25 -1.37 -14.88
N VAL A 29 2.47 -0.98 -16.14
CA VAL A 29 2.47 -1.92 -17.28
C VAL A 29 3.58 -2.96 -17.13
N ALA A 30 4.78 -2.53 -16.76
CA ALA A 30 5.91 -3.44 -16.54
C ALA A 30 5.62 -4.45 -15.41
N LEU A 31 5.02 -3.99 -14.29
CA LEU A 31 4.63 -4.86 -13.18
C LEU A 31 3.56 -5.89 -13.61
N HIS A 32 2.58 -5.50 -14.44
CA HIS A 32 1.59 -6.43 -14.98
C HIS A 32 2.21 -7.46 -15.92
N PHE A 33 3.14 -7.02 -16.77
CA PHE A 33 3.84 -7.93 -17.68
C PHE A 33 4.74 -8.92 -16.96
N LEU A 34 5.47 -8.48 -15.91
CA LEU A 34 6.44 -9.30 -15.19
C LEU A 34 5.81 -10.24 -14.15
N PHE A 35 4.74 -9.81 -13.51
CA PHE A 35 4.18 -10.49 -12.33
C PHE A 35 2.74 -10.95 -12.53
N ALA A 36 2.09 -10.57 -13.64
CA ALA A 36 0.66 -10.84 -13.91
C ALA A 36 -0.21 -10.72 -12.63
N PRO A 37 -0.12 -9.57 -11.89
CA PRO A 37 -0.73 -9.47 -10.58
C PRO A 37 -2.26 -9.43 -10.72
N ARG A 38 -2.96 -10.23 -9.90
CA ARG A 38 -4.42 -10.30 -9.86
C ARG A 38 -4.95 -9.72 -8.56
N ALA A 39 -6.06 -8.99 -8.63
CA ALA A 39 -6.79 -8.54 -7.46
C ALA A 39 -8.01 -9.44 -7.23
N LEU A 40 -8.12 -10.00 -6.02
CA LEU A 40 -9.32 -10.69 -5.54
C LEU A 40 -9.99 -9.80 -4.49
N TRP A 41 -11.32 -9.66 -4.57
CA TRP A 41 -12.09 -8.81 -3.65
C TRP A 41 -13.07 -9.67 -2.86
N HIS A 42 -12.71 -10.00 -1.60
CA HIS A 42 -13.49 -10.85 -0.70
C HIS A 42 -14.16 -10.00 0.38
N GLY A 43 -15.48 -9.85 0.31
CA GLY A 43 -16.23 -9.06 1.29
C GLY A 43 -16.04 -7.55 1.17
N THR A 44 -15.43 -7.08 0.08
CA THR A 44 -15.26 -5.67 -0.26
C THR A 44 -15.28 -5.51 -1.79
N ALA A 45 -15.28 -4.26 -2.25
CA ALA A 45 -15.22 -3.92 -3.68
C ALA A 45 -14.25 -2.75 -3.90
N PRO A 46 -13.76 -2.53 -5.14
CA PRO A 46 -12.90 -1.40 -5.49
C PRO A 46 -13.70 -0.08 -5.55
N MET A 47 -14.16 0.41 -4.40
CA MET A 47 -14.93 1.65 -4.29
C MET A 47 -14.02 2.86 -4.06
N ALA A 48 -14.44 4.04 -4.52
CA ALA A 48 -13.71 5.31 -4.36
C ALA A 48 -13.74 5.88 -2.93
N GLU A 49 -14.11 5.09 -1.96
CA GLU A 49 -14.16 5.40 -0.55
C GLU A 49 -12.75 5.46 0.05
N GLN A 50 -12.53 6.37 0.97
CA GLN A 50 -11.27 6.48 1.69
C GLN A 50 -11.09 5.29 2.63
N ARG A 51 -9.89 4.66 2.63
CA ARG A 51 -9.59 3.44 3.38
C ARG A 51 -8.16 3.44 3.91
N VAL A 52 -7.90 2.56 4.86
CA VAL A 52 -6.54 2.16 5.21
C VAL A 52 -6.38 0.69 4.83
N TYR A 53 -5.62 0.40 3.80
CA TYR A 53 -5.18 -0.94 3.48
C TYR A 53 -4.03 -1.34 4.41
N PHE A 54 -4.14 -2.49 5.08
CA PHE A 54 -3.06 -3.04 5.88
C PHE A 54 -2.70 -4.44 5.37
N ALA A 55 -1.42 -4.66 5.06
CA ALA A 55 -0.96 -5.83 4.34
C ALA A 55 0.16 -6.59 5.08
N ASN A 56 0.33 -7.88 4.75
CA ASN A 56 1.52 -8.64 5.11
C ASN A 56 2.74 -8.11 4.34
N HIS A 57 3.93 -8.24 4.96
CA HIS A 57 5.15 -7.68 4.39
C HIS A 57 6.27 -8.71 4.29
N ALA A 58 6.54 -9.16 3.08
CA ALA A 58 7.54 -10.18 2.80
C ALA A 58 8.65 -9.70 1.84
N SER A 59 8.33 -8.75 0.95
CA SER A 59 9.24 -8.24 -0.08
C SER A 59 9.25 -6.71 -0.14
N ASN A 60 10.35 -6.14 -0.65
CA ASN A 60 10.41 -4.70 -0.95
C ASN A 60 9.45 -4.28 -2.07
N GLY A 61 8.96 -5.22 -2.87
CA GLY A 61 8.03 -4.98 -3.97
C GLY A 61 6.56 -5.00 -3.58
N ASP A 62 6.21 -5.42 -2.36
CA ASP A 62 4.83 -5.65 -1.93
C ASP A 62 3.92 -4.45 -2.20
N PHE A 63 4.35 -3.24 -1.82
CA PHE A 63 3.54 -2.04 -2.03
C PHE A 63 3.33 -1.73 -3.52
N ALA A 64 4.33 -2.02 -4.37
CA ALA A 64 4.25 -1.76 -5.80
C ALA A 64 3.24 -2.71 -6.48
N ILE A 65 3.18 -3.96 -6.04
CA ILE A 65 2.20 -4.94 -6.52
C ILE A 65 0.79 -4.56 -6.09
N VAL A 66 0.56 -4.25 -4.80
CA VAL A 66 -0.75 -3.76 -4.33
C VAL A 66 -1.15 -2.49 -5.10
N TRP A 67 -0.23 -1.55 -5.28
CA TRP A 67 -0.48 -0.33 -6.04
C TRP A 67 -0.80 -0.62 -7.52
N ALA A 68 -0.13 -1.59 -8.14
CA ALA A 68 -0.35 -1.94 -9.55
C ALA A 68 -1.74 -2.56 -9.79
N VAL A 69 -2.23 -3.45 -8.92
CA VAL A 69 -3.54 -4.11 -9.09
C VAL A 69 -4.72 -3.19 -8.82
N LEU A 70 -4.52 -2.07 -8.11
CA LEU A 70 -5.60 -1.12 -7.86
C LEU A 70 -6.07 -0.45 -9.17
N PRO A 71 -7.40 -0.30 -9.38
CA PRO A 71 -7.93 0.53 -10.44
C PRO A 71 -7.31 1.93 -10.44
N HIS A 72 -7.11 2.52 -11.61
CA HIS A 72 -6.39 3.79 -11.76
C HIS A 72 -6.91 4.92 -10.83
N ALA A 73 -8.24 5.01 -10.65
CA ALA A 73 -8.84 6.01 -9.76
C ALA A 73 -8.44 5.83 -8.28
N LEU A 74 -8.40 4.57 -7.81
CA LEU A 74 -7.98 4.23 -6.44
C LEU A 74 -6.47 4.38 -6.27
N ARG A 75 -5.70 3.96 -7.26
CA ARG A 75 -4.24 4.06 -7.28
C ARG A 75 -3.75 5.49 -7.05
N ARG A 76 -4.39 6.47 -7.68
CA ARG A 76 -4.04 7.89 -7.53
C ARG A 76 -4.26 8.44 -6.12
N ARG A 77 -5.16 7.86 -5.35
CA ARG A 77 -5.49 8.27 -3.98
C ARG A 77 -4.77 7.45 -2.92
N THR A 78 -4.20 6.30 -3.31
CA THR A 78 -3.51 5.39 -2.39
C THR A 78 -2.06 5.80 -2.23
N ARG A 79 -1.69 6.12 -1.00
CA ARG A 79 -0.33 6.53 -0.61
C ARG A 79 0.31 5.42 0.24
N PRO A 80 1.36 4.75 -0.25
CA PRO A 80 2.08 3.79 0.56
C PRO A 80 2.84 4.50 1.69
N VAL A 81 2.82 3.90 2.87
CA VAL A 81 3.63 4.35 4.00
C VAL A 81 4.96 3.61 3.96
N ALA A 82 6.06 4.35 3.81
CA ALA A 82 7.36 3.77 3.56
C ALA A 82 8.45 4.39 4.44
N ALA A 83 9.52 3.63 4.67
CA ALA A 83 10.64 4.09 5.49
C ALA A 83 11.52 5.07 4.72
N ALA A 84 11.72 6.27 5.25
CA ALA A 84 12.49 7.34 4.62
C ALA A 84 13.97 6.97 4.38
N ASP A 85 14.54 6.11 5.22
CA ASP A 85 15.92 5.64 5.12
C ASP A 85 16.18 4.79 3.87
N TYR A 86 15.18 4.04 3.39
CA TYR A 86 15.27 3.26 2.15
C TYR A 86 15.20 4.16 0.90
N TRP A 87 14.45 5.24 0.96
CA TRP A 87 14.17 6.14 -0.17
C TRP A 87 15.15 7.33 -0.23
N ARG A 88 16.43 7.10 0.08
CA ARG A 88 17.50 8.09 -0.05
C ARG A 88 18.02 8.17 -1.47
N GLY A 89 18.52 9.35 -1.86
CA GLY A 89 19.00 9.64 -3.21
C GLY A 89 17.91 10.23 -4.12
N LEU A 90 18.33 10.96 -5.13
CA LEU A 90 17.43 11.81 -5.96
C LEU A 90 16.38 10.98 -6.71
N ILE A 91 16.78 9.90 -7.38
CA ILE A 91 15.88 9.06 -8.18
C ILE A 91 14.88 8.35 -7.28
N ARG A 92 15.34 7.69 -6.20
CA ARG A 92 14.44 6.99 -5.27
C ARG A 92 13.44 7.95 -4.63
N ARG A 93 13.90 9.13 -4.26
CA ARG A 93 13.06 10.17 -3.67
C ARG A 93 12.00 10.68 -4.65
N PHE A 94 12.36 10.85 -5.91
CA PHE A 94 11.43 11.21 -6.97
C PHE A 94 10.37 10.12 -7.14
N VAL A 95 10.77 8.86 -7.25
CA VAL A 95 9.83 7.72 -7.38
C VAL A 95 8.91 7.64 -6.17
N ALA A 96 9.43 7.73 -4.94
CA ALA A 96 8.61 7.67 -3.74
C ALA A 96 7.58 8.81 -3.66
N ARG A 97 8.03 10.04 -3.90
CA ARG A 97 7.19 11.23 -3.70
C ARG A 97 6.30 11.56 -4.88
N ASP A 98 6.86 11.50 -6.09
CA ASP A 98 6.18 11.99 -7.29
C ASP A 98 5.40 10.87 -8.01
N VAL A 99 5.90 9.62 -8.02
CA VAL A 99 5.21 8.50 -8.65
C VAL A 99 4.21 7.84 -7.69
N PHE A 100 4.67 7.47 -6.47
CA PHE A 100 3.82 6.76 -5.49
C PHE A 100 3.10 7.69 -4.51
N ASN A 101 3.45 8.97 -4.47
CA ASN A 101 2.95 9.92 -3.47
C ASN A 101 3.07 9.38 -2.02
N ALA A 102 4.18 8.70 -1.73
CA ALA A 102 4.39 7.95 -0.49
C ALA A 102 4.50 8.87 0.74
N VAL A 103 3.94 8.41 1.86
CA VAL A 103 4.18 9.00 3.19
C VAL A 103 5.49 8.40 3.70
N LEU A 104 6.54 9.23 3.79
CA LEU A 104 7.87 8.80 4.18
C LEU A 104 8.09 9.00 5.69
N ILE A 105 8.23 7.90 6.43
CA ILE A 105 8.37 7.88 7.88
C ILE A 105 9.81 7.58 8.28
N GLU A 106 10.39 8.38 9.18
CA GLU A 106 11.69 8.09 9.79
C GLU A 106 11.52 7.02 10.90
N ARG A 107 12.23 5.89 10.74
CA ARG A 107 12.17 4.77 11.70
C ARG A 107 12.97 5.00 12.95
N ARG A 108 14.08 5.75 12.87
CA ARG A 108 14.98 5.99 13.99
C ARG A 108 14.40 7.06 14.91
N ARG A 109 14.08 6.69 16.16
CA ARG A 109 13.52 7.59 17.16
C ARG A 109 14.35 8.87 17.35
N GLU A 110 15.67 8.74 17.34
CA GLU A 110 16.63 9.84 17.52
C GLU A 110 16.63 10.86 16.38
N LYS A 111 16.18 10.46 15.19
CA LYS A 111 16.11 11.30 13.98
C LYS A 111 14.68 11.74 13.62
N ARG A 112 13.72 11.34 14.44
CA ARG A 112 12.31 11.56 14.18
C ARG A 112 11.94 12.97 14.62
N SER A 113 11.56 13.81 13.67
CA SER A 113 11.01 15.15 13.93
C SER A 113 9.52 15.13 14.23
N GLU A 114 8.79 14.11 13.73
CA GLU A 114 7.34 14.01 13.82
C GLU A 114 6.90 12.58 14.16
N ASP A 115 5.75 12.43 14.80
CA ASP A 115 5.17 11.11 15.08
C ASP A 115 4.69 10.46 13.77
N PRO A 116 5.04 9.20 13.49
CA PRO A 116 4.54 8.47 12.32
C PRO A 116 3.03 8.41 12.23
N VAL A 117 2.33 8.29 13.35
CA VAL A 117 0.87 8.25 13.38
C VAL A 117 0.30 9.61 12.99
N GLU A 118 0.93 10.71 13.42
CA GLU A 118 0.54 12.06 13.05
C GLU A 118 0.73 12.31 11.54
N GLN A 119 1.87 11.91 10.97
CA GLN A 119 2.11 12.01 9.52
C GLN A 119 1.08 11.23 8.70
N MET A 120 0.73 10.02 9.14
CA MET A 120 -0.32 9.21 8.52
C MET A 120 -1.70 9.87 8.67
N SER A 121 -1.98 10.43 9.84
CA SER A 121 -3.23 11.13 10.14
C SER A 121 -3.43 12.36 9.24
N VAL A 122 -2.38 13.16 9.05
CA VAL A 122 -2.40 14.30 8.11
C VAL A 122 -2.77 13.84 6.69
N ALA A 123 -2.15 12.76 6.21
CA ALA A 123 -2.47 12.22 4.88
C ALA A 123 -3.93 11.74 4.77
N ILE A 124 -4.49 11.15 5.85
CA ILE A 124 -5.91 10.79 5.90
C ILE A 124 -6.81 12.03 5.87
N HIS A 125 -6.48 13.09 6.61
CA HIS A 125 -7.22 14.35 6.56
C HIS A 125 -7.19 15.03 5.17
N GLU A 126 -6.11 14.84 4.42
CA GLU A 126 -6.00 15.25 3.01
C GLU A 126 -6.84 14.39 2.04
N GLY A 127 -7.58 13.41 2.54
CA GLY A 127 -8.42 12.50 1.75
C GLY A 127 -7.68 11.33 1.11
N ALA A 128 -6.45 11.06 1.52
CA ALA A 128 -5.68 9.92 1.01
C ALA A 128 -6.18 8.60 1.59
N THR A 129 -6.14 7.56 0.77
CA THR A 129 -6.15 6.17 1.21
C THR A 129 -4.71 5.77 1.54
N LEU A 130 -4.48 5.10 2.66
CA LEU A 130 -3.15 4.63 3.02
C LEU A 130 -2.96 3.15 2.71
N LEU A 131 -1.75 2.75 2.36
CA LEU A 131 -1.30 1.37 2.35
C LEU A 131 -0.16 1.22 3.36
N ILE A 132 -0.40 0.45 4.41
CA ILE A 132 0.54 0.26 5.52
C ILE A 132 0.91 -1.20 5.73
N PHE A 133 2.09 -1.42 6.29
CA PHE A 133 2.57 -2.74 6.71
C PHE A 133 2.71 -2.73 8.25
N PRO A 134 1.69 -3.19 8.99
CA PRO A 134 1.64 -3.03 10.45
C PRO A 134 2.69 -3.84 11.20
N GLU A 135 3.32 -4.81 10.56
CA GLU A 135 4.46 -5.57 11.09
C GLU A 135 5.69 -4.68 11.36
N GLY A 136 5.82 -3.56 10.62
CA GLY A 136 6.95 -2.63 10.75
C GLY A 136 8.29 -3.17 10.22
N GLY A 137 8.29 -4.35 9.62
CA GLY A 137 9.43 -5.01 9.01
C GLY A 137 8.99 -6.20 8.15
N ARG A 138 9.90 -6.70 7.31
CA ARG A 138 9.64 -7.86 6.46
C ARG A 138 9.77 -9.17 7.25
N SER A 139 8.81 -10.07 7.08
CA SER A 139 8.82 -11.42 7.62
C SER A 139 9.32 -12.44 6.58
N GLN A 140 9.98 -13.50 7.02
CA GLN A 140 10.39 -14.63 6.18
C GLN A 140 9.60 -15.92 6.46
N GLY A 141 8.71 -15.91 7.44
CA GLY A 141 8.05 -17.15 7.89
C GLY A 141 6.71 -16.93 8.58
N GLY A 142 5.85 -16.06 8.05
CA GLY A 142 4.54 -15.80 8.59
C GLY A 142 4.34 -14.34 8.99
N VAL A 143 3.13 -13.97 9.40
CA VAL A 143 2.78 -12.60 9.78
C VAL A 143 3.28 -12.31 11.18
N LEU A 144 4.12 -11.28 11.33
CA LEU A 144 4.63 -10.82 12.62
C LEU A 144 3.52 -10.11 13.44
N PRO A 145 3.71 -9.97 14.77
CA PRO A 145 2.83 -9.15 15.59
C PRO A 145 2.76 -7.71 15.08
N PHE A 146 1.55 -7.14 15.07
CA PHE A 146 1.34 -5.78 14.58
C PHE A 146 1.84 -4.73 15.56
N LYS A 147 2.42 -3.67 15.04
CA LYS A 147 2.80 -2.47 15.79
C LYS A 147 1.55 -1.66 16.15
N THR A 148 1.66 -0.90 17.24
CA THR A 148 0.54 -0.12 17.80
C THR A 148 0.04 1.01 16.88
N GLY A 149 0.78 1.36 15.84
CA GLY A 149 0.41 2.42 14.89
C GLY A 149 -0.95 2.20 14.23
N LEU A 150 -1.29 0.95 13.88
CA LEU A 150 -2.60 0.61 13.30
C LEU A 150 -3.75 0.93 14.27
N TYR A 151 -3.61 0.59 15.57
CA TYR A 151 -4.60 0.90 16.59
C TYR A 151 -4.78 2.42 16.78
N HIS A 152 -3.67 3.15 16.89
CA HIS A 152 -3.74 4.61 17.07
C HIS A 152 -4.39 5.29 15.87
N LEU A 153 -4.11 4.82 14.66
CA LEU A 153 -4.73 5.33 13.44
C LEU A 153 -6.24 5.06 13.41
N ALA A 154 -6.65 3.82 13.73
CA ALA A 154 -8.06 3.45 13.85
C ALA A 154 -8.82 4.29 14.88
N ARG A 155 -8.19 4.58 16.03
CA ARG A 155 -8.76 5.40 17.09
C ARG A 155 -8.92 6.88 16.68
N LEU A 156 -7.96 7.42 15.93
CA LEU A 156 -8.02 8.81 15.45
C LEU A 156 -9.02 9.00 14.30
N HIS A 157 -9.26 7.94 13.51
CA HIS A 157 -10.11 7.98 12.33
C HIS A 157 -11.16 6.86 12.35
N PRO A 158 -12.11 6.84 13.30
CA PRO A 158 -13.07 5.74 13.47
C PRO A 158 -13.99 5.56 12.27
N GLY A 159 -14.22 6.60 11.46
CA GLY A 159 -15.00 6.54 10.24
C GLY A 159 -14.26 5.98 9.02
N VAL A 160 -12.94 5.73 9.12
CA VAL A 160 -12.15 5.22 8.00
C VAL A 160 -12.01 3.70 8.11
N PRO A 161 -12.57 2.92 7.18
CA PRO A 161 -12.48 1.46 7.21
C PRO A 161 -11.05 0.98 7.01
N LEU A 162 -10.68 -0.07 7.76
CA LEU A 162 -9.39 -0.75 7.67
C LEU A 162 -9.60 -2.05 6.89
N VAL A 163 -8.96 -2.18 5.74
CA VAL A 163 -9.14 -3.32 4.84
C VAL A 163 -7.88 -4.19 4.86
N PRO A 164 -7.99 -5.47 5.30
CA PRO A 164 -6.88 -6.40 5.24
C PRO A 164 -6.56 -6.75 3.79
N VAL A 165 -5.27 -6.84 3.48
CA VAL A 165 -4.78 -7.15 2.14
C VAL A 165 -3.72 -8.24 2.22
N TRP A 166 -4.00 -9.40 1.64
CA TRP A 166 -3.03 -10.49 1.57
C TRP A 166 -2.30 -10.47 0.24
N ILE A 167 -0.98 -10.48 0.31
CA ILE A 167 -0.09 -10.55 -0.86
C ILE A 167 0.53 -11.94 -0.89
N ASP A 168 0.25 -12.69 -1.94
CA ASP A 168 0.76 -14.04 -2.11
C ASP A 168 1.75 -14.16 -3.28
N ASN A 169 2.61 -15.18 -3.21
CA ASN A 169 3.58 -15.57 -4.24
C ASN A 169 4.72 -14.60 -4.56
N LEU A 170 4.76 -13.36 -4.07
CA LEU A 170 5.82 -12.42 -4.44
C LEU A 170 7.22 -12.91 -4.02
N ASN A 171 7.34 -13.61 -2.89
CA ASN A 171 8.60 -14.23 -2.46
C ASN A 171 9.10 -15.35 -3.36
N ARG A 172 8.18 -16.05 -4.05
CA ARG A 172 8.50 -17.12 -4.99
C ARG A 172 8.91 -16.57 -6.34
N VAL A 173 8.37 -15.39 -6.70
CA VAL A 173 8.67 -14.71 -7.97
C VAL A 173 10.04 -14.03 -7.94
N LEU A 174 10.43 -13.48 -6.78
CA LEU A 174 11.73 -12.84 -6.56
C LEU A 174 12.39 -13.40 -5.29
N PRO A 175 12.98 -14.60 -5.34
CA PRO A 175 13.76 -15.13 -4.24
C PRO A 175 14.92 -14.20 -3.90
N LYS A 176 15.32 -14.17 -2.65
CA LYS A 176 16.40 -13.30 -2.16
C LYS A 176 17.72 -13.67 -2.86
N GLY A 177 18.22 -12.77 -3.71
CA GLY A 177 19.49 -12.93 -4.42
C GLY A 177 19.34 -13.27 -5.91
N GLU A 178 18.14 -13.53 -6.41
CA GLU A 178 17.89 -13.76 -7.83
C GLU A 178 17.42 -12.48 -8.55
N ILE A 179 17.86 -12.32 -9.80
CA ILE A 179 17.57 -11.14 -10.63
C ILE A 179 16.50 -11.47 -11.69
N VAL A 180 16.32 -12.76 -12.00
CA VAL A 180 15.35 -13.20 -12.99
C VAL A 180 14.04 -13.58 -12.29
N PRO A 181 12.92 -12.86 -12.53
CA PRO A 181 11.64 -13.23 -11.97
C PRO A 181 11.17 -14.56 -12.59
N VAL A 182 10.78 -15.49 -11.74
CA VAL A 182 10.01 -16.66 -12.17
C VAL A 182 8.59 -16.16 -12.44
N PRO A 183 8.01 -16.36 -13.63
CA PRO A 183 6.64 -15.91 -13.94
C PRO A 183 5.64 -16.75 -13.13
N LEU A 184 5.37 -16.34 -11.91
CA LEU A 184 4.34 -16.90 -11.04
C LEU A 184 3.27 -15.82 -10.86
N LEU A 185 2.02 -16.21 -10.91
CA LEU A 185 0.88 -15.33 -10.66
C LEU A 185 0.98 -14.75 -9.24
N CYS A 186 1.06 -13.43 -9.16
CA CYS A 186 1.00 -12.69 -7.90
C CYS A 186 -0.46 -12.38 -7.59
N THR A 187 -0.98 -12.89 -6.49
CA THR A 187 -2.35 -12.61 -6.07
C THR A 187 -2.37 -11.60 -4.93
N VAL A 188 -3.26 -10.62 -5.03
CA VAL A 188 -3.52 -9.63 -3.97
C VAL A 188 -4.99 -9.73 -3.60
N THR A 189 -5.28 -10.26 -2.42
CA THR A 189 -6.64 -10.46 -1.92
C THR A 189 -7.00 -9.35 -0.94
N PHE A 190 -8.11 -8.66 -1.22
CA PHE A 190 -8.67 -7.61 -0.35
C PHE A 190 -9.83 -8.22 0.44
N GLY A 191 -9.72 -8.23 1.77
CA GLY A 191 -10.73 -8.80 2.66
C GLY A 191 -11.79 -7.80 3.10
N ALA A 192 -12.73 -8.26 3.93
CA ALA A 192 -13.79 -7.44 4.47
C ALA A 192 -13.23 -6.31 5.37
N PRO A 193 -13.79 -5.09 5.29
CA PRO A 193 -13.38 -3.98 6.13
C PRO A 193 -13.63 -4.27 7.61
N ILE A 194 -12.72 -3.81 8.46
CA ILE A 194 -12.89 -3.82 9.92
C ILE A 194 -12.79 -2.40 10.47
N HIS A 195 -13.40 -2.19 11.64
CA HIS A 195 -13.32 -0.95 12.42
C HIS A 195 -12.87 -1.26 13.83
N LEU A 196 -12.34 -0.26 14.54
CA LEU A 196 -12.11 -0.37 15.98
C LEU A 196 -13.45 -0.38 16.69
N GLY A 197 -13.69 -1.37 17.57
CA GLY A 197 -14.87 -1.46 18.38
C GLY A 197 -14.87 -0.43 19.52
N ASP A 198 -16.06 -0.02 19.97
CA ASP A 198 -16.21 0.90 21.10
C ASP A 198 -15.60 0.27 22.37
N GLY A 199 -14.63 0.98 22.96
CA GLY A 199 -13.93 0.49 24.15
C GLY A 199 -13.01 -0.72 23.93
N GLU A 200 -12.79 -1.13 22.68
CA GLU A 200 -11.93 -2.28 22.37
C GLU A 200 -10.48 -2.02 22.81
N ALA A 201 -9.94 -2.94 23.60
CA ALA A 201 -8.56 -2.86 24.07
C ALA A 201 -7.58 -2.99 22.92
N LYS A 202 -6.47 -2.26 22.99
CA LYS A 202 -5.44 -2.19 21.95
C LYS A 202 -4.98 -3.59 21.50
N ASP A 203 -4.65 -4.46 22.44
CA ASP A 203 -4.08 -5.77 22.11
C ASP A 203 -5.13 -6.71 21.50
N ALA A 204 -6.39 -6.60 21.94
CA ALA A 204 -7.52 -7.31 21.34
C ALA A 204 -7.75 -6.89 19.90
N PHE A 205 -7.78 -5.58 19.64
CA PHE A 205 -7.90 -5.06 18.28
C PHE A 205 -6.76 -5.50 17.37
N LEU A 206 -5.51 -5.41 17.82
CA LEU A 206 -4.35 -5.80 16.99
C LEU A 206 -4.35 -7.31 16.69
N THR A 207 -4.79 -8.13 17.65
CA THR A 207 -4.97 -9.58 17.42
C THR A 207 -6.06 -9.82 16.40
N ARG A 208 -7.25 -9.22 16.57
CA ARG A 208 -8.36 -9.35 15.63
C ARG A 208 -8.02 -8.84 14.22
N ALA A 209 -7.30 -7.73 14.11
CA ALA A 209 -6.83 -7.21 12.83
C ALA A 209 -5.84 -8.18 12.15
N ARG A 210 -4.95 -8.79 12.93
CA ARG A 210 -4.02 -9.81 12.41
C ARG A 210 -4.76 -11.07 11.95
N ASP A 211 -5.75 -11.52 12.70
CA ASP A 211 -6.57 -12.68 12.35
C ASP A 211 -7.41 -12.41 11.10
N ALA A 212 -7.96 -11.19 10.95
CA ALA A 212 -8.64 -10.76 9.73
C ALA A 212 -7.70 -10.79 8.51
N LEU A 213 -6.44 -10.37 8.68
CA LEU A 213 -5.45 -10.47 7.60
C LEU A 213 -5.15 -11.93 7.25
N LEU A 214 -4.98 -12.81 8.24
CA LEU A 214 -4.74 -14.23 8.01
C LEU A 214 -5.93 -14.93 7.33
N ALA A 215 -7.16 -14.57 7.69
CA ALA A 215 -8.37 -15.06 7.06
C ALA A 215 -8.56 -14.59 5.61
N THR A 216 -7.84 -13.54 5.20
CA THR A 216 -7.84 -13.04 3.81
C THR A 216 -6.92 -13.84 2.90
N ARG A 217 -6.13 -14.77 3.46
CA ARG A 217 -5.25 -15.64 2.66
C ARG A 217 -6.10 -16.49 1.71
N PRO A 218 -5.79 -16.48 0.38
CA PRO A 218 -6.53 -17.28 -0.58
C PRO A 218 -6.44 -18.78 -0.24
N THR A 219 -7.54 -19.49 -0.46
CA THR A 219 -7.59 -20.95 -0.41
C THR A 219 -7.19 -21.54 -1.76
N ASP A 220 -6.91 -22.84 -1.80
CA ASP A 220 -6.57 -23.50 -3.06
C ASP A 220 -7.73 -23.39 -4.08
N GLU A 221 -8.98 -23.37 -3.64
CA GLU A 221 -10.17 -23.16 -4.48
C GLU A 221 -10.21 -21.76 -5.13
N ASP A 222 -9.73 -20.73 -4.45
CA ASP A 222 -9.65 -19.38 -5.00
C ASP A 222 -8.59 -19.27 -6.12
N CYS A 223 -7.61 -20.15 -6.11
CA CYS A 223 -6.56 -20.21 -7.11
C CYS A 223 -7.03 -20.93 -8.38
N ASP A 224 -7.85 -21.98 -8.26
CA ASP A 224 -8.31 -22.81 -9.37
C ASP A 224 -9.52 -22.22 -10.10
N GLY A 225 -10.51 -21.67 -9.39
CA GLY A 225 -11.72 -21.04 -9.98
C GLY A 225 -11.44 -19.80 -10.81
N ALA A 226 -10.28 -19.21 -10.65
CA ALA A 226 -9.84 -18.05 -11.39
C ALA A 226 -9.35 -18.38 -12.81
N THR A 227 -8.92 -19.63 -13.05
CA THR A 227 -8.44 -20.11 -14.36
C THR A 227 -9.60 -20.38 -15.32
N GLU A 228 -10.78 -20.78 -14.80
CA GLU A 228 -11.95 -21.08 -15.61
C GLU A 228 -12.70 -19.83 -16.10
N ALA A 229 -12.72 -18.75 -15.30
CA ALA A 229 -13.38 -17.49 -15.69
C ALA A 229 -12.63 -16.74 -16.80
N GLU A 230 -11.31 -16.90 -16.90
CA GLU A 230 -10.46 -16.25 -17.90
C GLU A 230 -10.47 -17.02 -19.25
N ALA A 231 -10.77 -18.33 -19.21
CA ALA A 231 -10.92 -19.17 -20.42
C ALA A 231 -12.30 -18.97 -21.11
N ALA A 232 -13.24 -18.31 -20.43
CA ALA A 232 -14.61 -18.08 -20.91
C ALA A 232 -14.89 -16.65 -21.40
N ALA A 233 -13.91 -15.74 -21.32
CA ALA A 233 -14.01 -14.33 -21.73
C ALA A 233 -13.13 -14.03 -22.95
#